data_d1cb9c3dd13e82a4e9c078b40d1a75f1
#
_entry.id   d1cb9c3dd13e82a4e9c078b40d1a75f1
#
_cell.length_a   1.000
_cell.length_b   1.000
_cell.length_c   1.000
_cell.angle_alpha   90.00
_cell.angle_beta   90.00
_cell.angle_gamma   90.00
#
_symmetry.space_group_name_H-M   'P 1'
#
loop_
_entity.id
_entity.type
_entity.pdbx_description
1 polymer ?
#
loop_
_entity_poly.entity_id
_entity_poly.type
_entity_poly.pdbx_seq_one_letter_code
_entity_poly.pdbx_strand_id
1 'polypeptide(L)'
;RFILDNSYIDTQTIIVKVKGTSDTGVGREYQRVDNILSINSTSEIYLIQEIQDEKYELLFGDGYFGKKLENGTIITVTYIVTDGEEGNGATNFAFAGTFVDSLGGSATVSSTTLTTVNKSSNGTSIEPVESIKYFAPRLYSAQYRAVTARDYEAIIQSIYPNTESVSVVGGEELNPPQFGTVQISIKPKNGDFISDFDKDFILSRLKNYSLTGINQKIIDLKVLYVEIDSYVYYNSSQVNNVNDLKTNITNSLQSYSNSVEVNKFGGRFKYSKILNVIDNVDRSITSNITRVRIRRNLKALVNQSAQYELCFGNAFHVDSAGFNIKSTGFKISGELETVYLTDVPNADKKTGILSIVKQIKENNTNRVIIKSAGTVDYVTGEIMLSTTVITETELENNIIEIQAYPESNDVIGLKDLYLDFDVSKSTINMVKDTISSGEKISGVGFKVTSSYSNGELKRG
;
A
#
# COMPACT_ATOMS: atom_id res chain seq x y z
N ARG A 1 -21.65 -36.59 -0.89
CA ARG A 1 -20.51 -35.64 -1.08
C ARG A 1 -20.75 -34.88 -2.36
N PHE A 2 -20.72 -33.56 -2.30
CA PHE A 2 -20.93 -32.67 -3.45
C PHE A 2 -19.64 -31.93 -3.70
N ILE A 3 -18.81 -32.48 -4.58
CA ILE A 3 -17.48 -31.91 -4.90
C ILE A 3 -17.62 -31.00 -6.09
N LEU A 4 -17.06 -29.79 -5.99
CA LEU A 4 -16.91 -28.84 -7.10
C LEU A 4 -15.59 -29.15 -7.80
N ASP A 5 -15.67 -29.52 -9.08
CA ASP A 5 -14.54 -30.09 -9.84
C ASP A 5 -13.68 -29.00 -10.53
N ASN A 6 -13.48 -27.87 -9.85
CA ASN A 6 -12.57 -26.80 -10.29
C ASN A 6 -11.66 -26.39 -9.13
N SER A 7 -10.38 -26.15 -9.41
CA SER A 7 -9.39 -25.78 -8.41
C SER A 7 -9.30 -24.27 -8.14
N TYR A 8 -9.73 -23.44 -9.09
CA TYR A 8 -9.59 -21.96 -9.00
C TYR A 8 -10.92 -21.26 -8.70
N ILE A 9 -11.72 -21.86 -7.81
CA ILE A 9 -13.02 -21.30 -7.43
C ILE A 9 -12.81 -20.15 -6.43
N ASP A 10 -13.37 -18.99 -6.72
CA ASP A 10 -13.56 -17.96 -5.70
C ASP A 10 -14.70 -18.36 -4.77
N THR A 11 -14.34 -18.86 -3.59
CA THR A 11 -15.29 -19.38 -2.59
C THR A 11 -16.24 -18.31 -2.03
N GLN A 12 -15.94 -17.03 -2.20
CA GLN A 12 -16.82 -15.93 -1.77
C GLN A 12 -17.96 -15.68 -2.75
N THR A 13 -17.79 -16.09 -4.01
CA THR A 13 -18.79 -15.92 -5.05
C THR A 13 -19.75 -17.10 -5.19
N ILE A 14 -19.59 -18.14 -4.37
CA ILE A 14 -20.44 -19.35 -4.42
C ILE A 14 -21.84 -19.03 -3.97
N ILE A 15 -22.81 -19.24 -4.89
CA ILE A 15 -24.24 -19.17 -4.62
C ILE A 15 -24.81 -20.57 -4.79
N VAL A 16 -25.45 -21.07 -3.74
CA VAL A 16 -26.07 -22.39 -3.73
C VAL A 16 -27.58 -22.24 -3.69
N LYS A 17 -28.28 -22.77 -4.71
CA LYS A 17 -29.74 -22.83 -4.77
C LYS A 17 -30.19 -24.28 -4.74
N VAL A 18 -31.12 -24.57 -3.85
CA VAL A 18 -31.67 -25.90 -3.64
C VAL A 18 -33.15 -25.92 -3.99
N LYS A 19 -33.54 -26.80 -4.87
CA LYS A 19 -34.92 -26.99 -5.31
C LYS A 19 -35.44 -28.36 -4.96
N GLY A 20 -36.48 -28.46 -4.16
CA GLY A 20 -37.16 -29.70 -3.83
C GLY A 20 -37.93 -30.27 -5.05
N THR A 21 -38.24 -31.57 -5.00
CA THR A 21 -38.96 -32.27 -6.08
C THR A 21 -40.35 -31.71 -6.37
N SER A 22 -40.97 -31.12 -5.36
CA SER A 22 -42.31 -30.51 -5.46
C SER A 22 -42.35 -29.04 -5.78
N ASP A 23 -41.15 -28.37 -5.82
CA ASP A 23 -41.06 -26.95 -6.03
C ASP A 23 -41.15 -26.61 -7.52
N THR A 24 -42.09 -25.72 -7.88
CA THR A 24 -42.31 -25.28 -9.27
C THR A 24 -41.51 -24.01 -9.66
N GLY A 25 -40.82 -23.38 -8.70
CA GLY A 25 -40.10 -22.11 -8.88
C GLY A 25 -38.55 -22.27 -9.01
N VAL A 26 -37.88 -21.13 -8.94
CA VAL A 26 -36.44 -21.06 -8.76
C VAL A 26 -36.11 -21.60 -7.36
N GLY A 27 -35.09 -22.46 -7.22
CA GLY A 27 -34.69 -23.02 -5.93
C GLY A 27 -34.43 -21.95 -4.86
N ARG A 28 -34.53 -22.34 -3.60
CA ARG A 28 -34.23 -21.45 -2.47
C ARG A 28 -32.72 -21.30 -2.32
N GLU A 29 -32.27 -20.10 -2.03
CA GLU A 29 -30.88 -19.82 -1.79
C GLU A 29 -30.49 -20.23 -0.38
N TYR A 30 -29.48 -21.12 -0.27
CA TYR A 30 -28.91 -21.56 0.99
C TYR A 30 -27.79 -20.63 1.39
N GLN A 31 -27.65 -20.37 2.69
CA GLN A 31 -26.63 -19.48 3.21
C GLN A 31 -25.37 -20.23 3.62
N ARG A 32 -24.23 -19.68 3.27
CA ARG A 32 -22.95 -20.16 3.78
C ARG A 32 -22.85 -19.86 5.26
N VAL A 33 -22.43 -20.86 6.03
CA VAL A 33 -22.23 -20.73 7.47
C VAL A 33 -20.83 -21.20 7.83
N ASP A 34 -20.11 -20.34 8.56
CA ASP A 34 -18.77 -20.62 9.07
C ASP A 34 -18.81 -20.97 10.58
N ASN A 35 -19.97 -20.78 11.26
CA ASN A 35 -20.14 -21.02 12.68
C ASN A 35 -21.45 -21.77 12.98
N ILE A 36 -21.34 -22.86 13.75
CA ILE A 36 -22.44 -23.78 14.06
C ILE A 36 -23.37 -23.29 15.19
N LEU A 37 -22.97 -22.24 15.94
CA LEU A 37 -23.64 -21.85 17.19
C LEU A 37 -25.08 -21.31 17.04
N SER A 38 -25.46 -20.83 15.85
CA SER A 38 -26.80 -20.26 15.59
C SER A 38 -27.68 -21.09 14.65
N ILE A 39 -27.30 -22.36 14.41
CA ILE A 39 -27.97 -23.25 13.45
C ILE A 39 -28.98 -24.13 14.16
N ASN A 40 -30.17 -24.25 13.57
CA ASN A 40 -31.21 -25.19 13.98
C ASN A 40 -31.50 -26.22 12.88
N SER A 41 -32.32 -27.21 13.16
CA SER A 41 -32.66 -28.32 12.25
C SER A 41 -33.40 -27.89 10.97
N THR A 42 -33.90 -26.66 10.88
CA THR A 42 -34.63 -26.11 9.72
C THR A 42 -33.83 -25.08 8.94
N SER A 43 -32.64 -24.72 9.42
CA SER A 43 -31.78 -23.72 8.79
C SER A 43 -31.33 -24.18 7.40
N GLU A 44 -31.59 -23.37 6.38
CA GLU A 44 -31.22 -23.64 4.98
C GLU A 44 -29.77 -23.17 4.75
N ILE A 45 -28.82 -24.03 5.08
CA ILE A 45 -27.39 -23.69 5.12
C ILE A 45 -26.53 -24.72 4.38
N TYR A 46 -25.32 -24.27 4.02
CA TYR A 46 -24.24 -25.13 3.57
C TYR A 46 -22.90 -24.69 4.16
N LEU A 47 -21.99 -25.64 4.26
CA LEU A 47 -20.59 -25.46 4.66
C LEU A 47 -19.70 -25.75 3.46
N ILE A 48 -18.56 -25.08 3.36
CA ILE A 48 -17.54 -25.35 2.36
C ILE A 48 -16.34 -25.92 3.08
N GLN A 49 -15.83 -27.04 2.58
CA GLN A 49 -14.60 -27.66 3.04
C GLN A 49 -13.66 -27.85 1.87
N GLU A 50 -12.41 -27.44 2.03
CA GLU A 50 -11.34 -27.76 1.08
C GLU A 50 -10.95 -29.24 1.20
N ILE A 51 -10.73 -29.88 0.06
CA ILE A 51 -10.28 -31.27 -0.05
C ILE A 51 -9.00 -31.34 -0.88
N GLN A 52 -8.50 -32.53 -1.19
CA GLN A 52 -7.30 -32.71 -2.02
C GLN A 52 -7.43 -32.01 -3.38
N ASP A 53 -6.29 -31.63 -3.94
CA ASP A 53 -6.15 -30.99 -5.26
C ASP A 53 -6.85 -29.61 -5.35
N GLU A 54 -6.88 -28.86 -4.23
CA GLU A 54 -7.46 -27.49 -4.15
C GLU A 54 -8.93 -27.44 -4.57
N LYS A 55 -9.65 -28.57 -4.47
CA LYS A 55 -11.08 -28.67 -4.74
C LYS A 55 -11.90 -28.43 -3.49
N TYR A 56 -13.15 -28.10 -3.68
CA TYR A 56 -14.08 -27.78 -2.59
C TYR A 56 -15.22 -28.77 -2.53
N GLU A 57 -15.59 -29.16 -1.32
CA GLU A 57 -16.76 -29.98 -1.02
C GLU A 57 -17.82 -29.14 -0.34
N LEU A 58 -19.07 -29.24 -0.80
CA LEU A 58 -20.23 -28.65 -0.13
C LEU A 58 -20.85 -29.66 0.80
N LEU A 59 -21.04 -29.29 2.05
CA LEU A 59 -21.68 -30.05 3.09
C LEU A 59 -23.02 -29.41 3.45
N PHE A 60 -24.09 -30.16 3.47
CA PHE A 60 -25.41 -29.71 3.86
C PHE A 60 -25.80 -30.24 5.23
N GLY A 61 -26.88 -29.74 5.80
CA GLY A 61 -27.38 -30.15 7.11
C GLY A 61 -27.76 -31.63 7.17
N ASP A 62 -27.61 -32.18 8.35
CA ASP A 62 -27.95 -33.58 8.67
C ASP A 62 -29.38 -33.75 9.27
N GLY A 63 -30.07 -32.62 9.54
CA GLY A 63 -31.38 -32.57 10.18
C GLY A 63 -31.32 -32.24 11.67
N TYR A 64 -30.11 -32.19 12.27
CA TYR A 64 -29.86 -31.64 13.59
C TYR A 64 -29.21 -30.27 13.46
N PHE A 65 -28.14 -30.18 12.66
CA PHE A 65 -27.44 -28.98 12.32
C PHE A 65 -27.72 -28.61 10.85
N GLY A 66 -28.77 -27.83 10.62
CA GLY A 66 -29.24 -27.49 9.31
C GLY A 66 -30.21 -28.49 8.70
N LYS A 67 -30.94 -28.00 7.69
CA LYS A 67 -31.97 -28.76 6.98
C LYS A 67 -31.34 -29.88 6.15
N LYS A 68 -31.79 -31.11 6.37
CA LYS A 68 -31.39 -32.28 5.59
C LYS A 68 -31.99 -32.21 4.18
N LEU A 69 -31.19 -32.52 3.17
CA LEU A 69 -31.65 -32.61 1.80
C LEU A 69 -32.49 -33.89 1.60
N GLU A 70 -33.58 -33.75 0.86
CA GLU A 70 -34.44 -34.87 0.48
C GLU A 70 -33.95 -35.55 -0.80
N ASN A 71 -34.32 -36.81 -1.03
CA ASN A 71 -33.98 -37.49 -2.25
C ASN A 71 -34.64 -36.82 -3.46
N GLY A 72 -33.89 -36.66 -4.56
CA GLY A 72 -34.37 -36.01 -5.77
C GLY A 72 -34.29 -34.48 -5.75
N THR A 73 -33.76 -33.90 -4.70
CA THR A 73 -33.48 -32.45 -4.64
C THR A 73 -32.43 -32.06 -5.67
N ILE A 74 -32.69 -30.98 -6.40
CA ILE A 74 -31.76 -30.39 -7.38
C ILE A 74 -30.95 -29.29 -6.69
N ILE A 75 -29.63 -29.43 -6.75
CA ILE A 75 -28.69 -28.43 -6.24
C ILE A 75 -28.06 -27.73 -7.42
N THR A 76 -28.25 -26.42 -7.50
CA THR A 76 -27.61 -25.54 -8.51
C THR A 76 -26.56 -24.69 -7.80
N VAL A 77 -25.31 -24.84 -8.23
CA VAL A 77 -24.19 -24.07 -7.69
C VAL A 77 -23.65 -23.15 -8.78
N THR A 78 -23.59 -21.87 -8.48
CA THR A 78 -23.00 -20.85 -9.35
C THR A 78 -21.80 -20.24 -8.65
N TYR A 79 -20.67 -20.16 -9.33
CA TYR A 79 -19.43 -19.60 -8.80
C TYR A 79 -18.60 -19.01 -9.92
N ILE A 80 -17.64 -18.17 -9.58
CA ILE A 80 -16.66 -17.60 -10.50
C ILE A 80 -15.37 -18.40 -10.38
N VAL A 81 -14.79 -18.75 -11.52
CA VAL A 81 -13.41 -19.28 -11.63
C VAL A 81 -12.49 -18.10 -11.90
N THR A 82 -11.42 -17.98 -11.14
CA THR A 82 -10.50 -16.85 -11.17
C THR A 82 -9.09 -17.28 -11.55
N ASP A 83 -8.38 -16.45 -12.28
CA ASP A 83 -6.96 -16.64 -12.62
C ASP A 83 -6.01 -16.00 -11.57
N GLY A 84 -6.53 -15.66 -10.39
CA GLY A 84 -5.76 -15.11 -9.28
C GLY A 84 -5.14 -13.75 -9.59
N GLU A 85 -3.82 -13.69 -9.63
CA GLU A 85 -3.07 -12.45 -9.86
C GLU A 85 -2.89 -12.06 -11.33
N GLU A 86 -3.13 -12.98 -12.27
CA GLU A 86 -2.83 -12.78 -13.70
C GLU A 86 -3.66 -11.63 -14.33
N GLY A 87 -4.85 -11.37 -13.79
CA GLY A 87 -5.70 -10.27 -14.22
C GLY A 87 -5.26 -8.88 -13.76
N ASN A 88 -4.26 -8.77 -12.88
CA ASN A 88 -3.80 -7.48 -12.37
C ASN A 88 -3.03 -6.69 -13.42
N GLY A 89 -3.21 -5.37 -13.44
CA GLY A 89 -2.52 -4.45 -14.33
C GLY A 89 -3.18 -4.25 -15.71
N ALA A 90 -4.32 -4.88 -15.98
CA ALA A 90 -5.05 -4.65 -17.23
C ALA A 90 -5.54 -3.19 -17.30
N THR A 91 -5.33 -2.55 -18.45
CA THR A 91 -5.68 -1.15 -18.70
C THR A 91 -6.72 -0.98 -19.80
N ASN A 92 -6.86 -1.97 -20.67
CA ASN A 92 -7.77 -1.93 -21.80
C ASN A 92 -8.97 -2.85 -21.56
N PHE A 93 -10.16 -2.25 -21.51
CA PHE A 93 -11.41 -2.98 -21.33
C PHE A 93 -12.32 -2.76 -22.50
N ALA A 94 -13.02 -3.82 -22.91
CA ALA A 94 -14.08 -3.76 -23.92
C ALA A 94 -15.39 -4.24 -23.32
N PHE A 95 -16.48 -3.53 -23.58
CA PHE A 95 -17.80 -3.96 -23.18
C PHE A 95 -18.36 -4.95 -24.20
N ALA A 96 -18.60 -6.18 -23.75
CA ALA A 96 -19.14 -7.26 -24.58
C ALA A 96 -20.63 -7.55 -24.30
N GLY A 97 -21.28 -6.77 -23.43
CA GLY A 97 -22.67 -6.97 -23.03
C GLY A 97 -23.67 -6.17 -23.87
N THR A 98 -24.94 -6.20 -23.45
CA THR A 98 -26.03 -5.40 -24.00
C THR A 98 -26.59 -4.51 -22.90
N PHE A 99 -26.76 -3.23 -23.19
CA PHE A 99 -27.50 -2.35 -22.28
C PHE A 99 -28.98 -2.55 -22.48
N VAL A 100 -29.72 -2.70 -21.40
CA VAL A 100 -31.18 -2.74 -21.41
C VAL A 100 -31.69 -1.51 -20.67
N ASP A 101 -32.56 -0.75 -21.27
CA ASP A 101 -33.18 0.42 -20.64
C ASP A 101 -34.23 0.00 -19.58
N SER A 102 -34.75 0.96 -18.83
CA SER A 102 -35.77 0.70 -17.79
C SER A 102 -37.10 0.16 -18.33
N LEU A 103 -37.31 0.18 -19.64
CA LEU A 103 -38.49 -0.32 -20.32
C LEU A 103 -38.23 -1.68 -21.01
N GLY A 104 -37.03 -2.24 -20.88
CA GLY A 104 -36.64 -3.52 -21.48
C GLY A 104 -36.14 -3.41 -22.93
N GLY A 105 -35.95 -2.21 -23.46
CA GLY A 105 -35.38 -1.98 -24.80
C GLY A 105 -33.85 -2.16 -24.79
N SER A 106 -33.30 -2.83 -25.82
CA SER A 106 -31.86 -3.01 -25.99
C SER A 106 -31.21 -1.77 -26.60
N ALA A 107 -30.25 -1.15 -25.93
CA ALA A 107 -29.42 -0.07 -26.49
C ALA A 107 -28.26 -0.62 -27.28
N THR A 108 -27.96 -0.05 -28.44
CA THR A 108 -26.79 -0.45 -29.25
C THR A 108 -25.48 0.07 -28.66
N VAL A 109 -24.50 -0.82 -28.53
CA VAL A 109 -23.16 -0.54 -27.96
C VAL A 109 -22.31 0.42 -28.80
N SER A 110 -22.70 0.71 -30.05
CA SER A 110 -21.95 1.55 -31.01
C SER A 110 -21.74 3.02 -30.59
N SER A 111 -22.45 3.50 -29.59
CA SER A 111 -22.34 4.87 -29.04
C SER A 111 -21.69 4.92 -27.65
N THR A 112 -21.18 3.80 -27.14
CA THR A 112 -20.63 3.73 -25.78
C THR A 112 -19.12 3.94 -25.81
N THR A 113 -18.64 4.92 -25.06
CA THR A 113 -17.22 5.14 -24.81
C THR A 113 -16.87 4.58 -23.45
N LEU A 114 -15.89 3.68 -23.40
CA LEU A 114 -15.33 3.13 -22.18
C LEU A 114 -14.06 3.88 -21.83
N THR A 115 -14.00 4.51 -20.67
CA THR A 115 -12.81 5.18 -20.16
C THR A 115 -12.30 4.41 -18.97
N THR A 116 -11.04 3.94 -19.04
CA THR A 116 -10.38 3.27 -17.92
C THR A 116 -9.98 4.32 -16.89
N VAL A 117 -10.52 4.22 -15.68
CA VAL A 117 -10.21 5.11 -14.56
C VAL A 117 -8.93 4.64 -13.86
N ASN A 118 -8.81 3.33 -13.62
CA ASN A 118 -7.65 2.70 -13.00
C ASN A 118 -7.38 1.34 -13.66
N LYS A 119 -6.14 0.90 -13.61
CA LYS A 119 -5.78 -0.48 -13.98
C LYS A 119 -6.43 -1.48 -13.02
N SER A 120 -6.70 -2.70 -13.48
CA SER A 120 -7.20 -3.77 -12.62
C SER A 120 -6.22 -4.08 -11.50
N SER A 121 -6.73 -4.37 -10.32
CA SER A 121 -5.94 -4.69 -9.12
C SER A 121 -6.74 -5.62 -8.19
N ASN A 122 -6.12 -6.04 -7.10
CA ASN A 122 -6.72 -6.87 -6.04
C ASN A 122 -6.94 -8.34 -6.37
N GLY A 123 -6.49 -8.85 -7.54
CA GLY A 123 -6.40 -10.29 -7.75
C GLY A 123 -5.32 -10.90 -6.85
N THR A 124 -5.61 -12.03 -6.18
CA THR A 124 -4.66 -12.73 -5.31
C THR A 124 -4.63 -14.21 -5.59
N SER A 125 -3.49 -14.83 -5.34
CA SER A 125 -3.35 -16.28 -5.30
C SER A 125 -3.91 -16.86 -3.98
N ILE A 126 -3.99 -18.18 -3.90
CA ILE A 126 -4.38 -18.91 -2.68
C ILE A 126 -3.44 -18.52 -1.53
N GLU A 127 -3.99 -18.40 -0.31
CA GLU A 127 -3.21 -18.00 0.86
C GLU A 127 -2.07 -19.00 1.14
N PRO A 128 -0.81 -18.53 1.26
CA PRO A 128 0.33 -19.40 1.50
C PRO A 128 0.30 -19.99 2.91
N VAL A 129 0.81 -21.22 3.03
CA VAL A 129 0.83 -21.98 4.31
C VAL A 129 1.50 -21.20 5.46
N GLU A 130 2.52 -20.42 5.17
CA GLU A 130 3.21 -19.60 6.19
C GLU A 130 2.29 -18.49 6.75
N SER A 131 1.44 -17.91 5.92
CA SER A 131 0.40 -16.98 6.35
C SER A 131 -0.62 -17.67 7.27
N ILE A 132 -1.10 -18.84 6.86
CA ILE A 132 -2.04 -19.66 7.65
C ILE A 132 -1.44 -20.01 9.02
N LYS A 133 -0.19 -20.48 9.06
CA LYS A 133 0.52 -20.77 10.32
C LYS A 133 0.62 -19.56 11.24
N TYR A 134 0.78 -18.38 10.67
CA TYR A 134 0.89 -17.16 11.45
C TYR A 134 -0.47 -16.69 11.98
N PHE A 135 -1.52 -16.71 11.18
CA PHE A 135 -2.83 -16.13 11.52
C PHE A 135 -3.79 -17.11 12.22
N ALA A 136 -3.77 -18.41 11.89
CA ALA A 136 -4.71 -19.38 12.47
C ALA A 136 -4.66 -19.45 14.02
N PRO A 137 -3.50 -19.49 14.69
CA PRO A 137 -3.44 -19.45 16.15
C PRO A 137 -4.02 -18.16 16.75
N ARG A 138 -3.84 -17.03 16.06
CA ARG A 138 -4.35 -15.72 16.49
C ARG A 138 -5.86 -15.65 16.37
N LEU A 139 -6.40 -16.14 15.26
CA LEU A 139 -7.85 -16.24 15.03
C LEU A 139 -8.51 -17.16 16.06
N TYR A 140 -7.88 -18.29 16.38
CA TYR A 140 -8.33 -19.19 17.43
C TYR A 140 -8.33 -18.51 18.81
N SER A 141 -7.27 -17.76 19.13
CA SER A 141 -7.15 -17.02 20.40
C SER A 141 -8.19 -15.91 20.52
N ALA A 142 -8.56 -15.26 19.42
CA ALA A 142 -9.59 -14.23 19.37
C ALA A 142 -10.99 -14.76 19.65
N GLN A 143 -11.22 -16.08 19.54
CA GLN A 143 -12.52 -16.74 19.78
C GLN A 143 -13.69 -16.05 19.06
N TYR A 144 -13.47 -15.64 17.81
CA TYR A 144 -14.46 -14.92 17.00
C TYR A 144 -14.93 -13.59 17.62
N ARG A 145 -14.08 -12.91 18.40
CA ARG A 145 -14.37 -11.60 18.99
C ARG A 145 -13.21 -10.65 18.77
N ALA A 146 -13.49 -9.48 18.24
CA ALA A 146 -12.53 -8.40 18.07
C ALA A 146 -12.52 -7.49 19.31
N VAL A 147 -11.60 -7.73 20.23
CA VAL A 147 -11.45 -6.99 21.49
C VAL A 147 -10.16 -6.17 21.49
N THR A 148 -9.04 -6.80 21.13
CA THR A 148 -7.74 -6.17 21.07
C THR A 148 -7.35 -5.83 19.63
N ALA A 149 -6.39 -4.91 19.43
CA ALA A 149 -5.88 -4.56 18.11
C ALA A 149 -5.45 -5.82 17.31
N ARG A 150 -4.81 -6.78 17.99
CA ARG A 150 -4.36 -8.05 17.37
C ARG A 150 -5.52 -8.96 16.93
N ASP A 151 -6.64 -8.93 17.66
CA ASP A 151 -7.83 -9.71 17.26
C ASP A 151 -8.42 -9.11 15.99
N TYR A 152 -8.52 -7.77 15.91
CA TYR A 152 -8.95 -7.08 14.69
C TYR A 152 -8.05 -7.41 13.50
N GLU A 153 -6.72 -7.38 13.68
CA GLU A 153 -5.76 -7.73 12.62
C GLU A 153 -5.99 -9.15 12.09
N ALA A 154 -6.12 -10.15 12.98
CA ALA A 154 -6.33 -11.54 12.59
C ALA A 154 -7.69 -11.75 11.91
N ILE A 155 -8.74 -11.12 12.41
CA ILE A 155 -10.09 -11.23 11.85
C ILE A 155 -10.17 -10.55 10.48
N ILE A 156 -9.57 -9.36 10.32
CA ILE A 156 -9.53 -8.64 9.04
C ILE A 156 -8.82 -9.48 7.98
N GLN A 157 -7.69 -10.11 8.32
CA GLN A 157 -6.98 -11.00 7.42
C GLN A 157 -7.85 -12.17 6.95
N SER A 158 -8.70 -12.72 7.81
CA SER A 158 -9.63 -13.80 7.44
C SER A 158 -10.81 -13.30 6.59
N ILE A 159 -11.27 -12.07 6.80
CA ILE A 159 -12.36 -11.45 6.04
C ILE A 159 -11.89 -11.02 4.64
N TYR A 160 -10.68 -10.44 4.56
CA TYR A 160 -10.10 -9.90 3.34
C TYR A 160 -8.69 -10.45 3.11
N PRO A 161 -8.56 -11.62 2.45
CA PRO A 161 -7.27 -12.31 2.26
C PRO A 161 -6.25 -11.54 1.42
N ASN A 162 -6.71 -10.55 0.60
CA ASN A 162 -5.85 -9.64 -0.16
C ASN A 162 -5.12 -8.63 0.74
N THR A 163 -5.01 -8.89 2.02
CA THR A 163 -4.32 -8.03 2.97
C THR A 163 -2.85 -8.42 3.07
N GLU A 164 -1.95 -7.48 2.82
CA GLU A 164 -0.51 -7.63 3.07
C GLU A 164 -0.19 -7.29 4.53
N SER A 165 -0.70 -6.17 5.01
CA SER A 165 -0.47 -5.70 6.38
C SER A 165 -1.68 -4.90 6.87
N VAL A 166 -1.98 -5.04 8.16
CA VAL A 166 -3.04 -4.28 8.84
C VAL A 166 -2.44 -3.55 10.02
N SER A 167 -2.88 -2.35 10.24
CA SER A 167 -2.66 -1.60 11.48
C SER A 167 -3.99 -1.26 12.12
N VAL A 168 -4.09 -1.51 13.41
CA VAL A 168 -5.26 -1.19 14.22
C VAL A 168 -4.84 -0.33 15.39
N VAL A 169 -5.45 0.84 15.50
CA VAL A 169 -5.15 1.83 16.55
C VAL A 169 -6.44 2.15 17.31
N GLY A 170 -6.41 2.03 18.63
CA GLY A 170 -7.53 2.46 19.48
C GLY A 170 -7.70 3.97 19.45
N GLY A 171 -8.94 4.44 19.55
CA GLY A 171 -9.23 5.87 19.49
C GLY A 171 -8.62 6.67 20.64
N GLU A 172 -8.27 6.03 21.73
CA GLU A 172 -7.54 6.64 22.86
C GLU A 172 -6.09 7.01 22.52
N GLU A 173 -5.49 6.31 21.55
CA GLU A 173 -4.11 6.58 21.08
C GLU A 173 -4.07 7.72 20.03
N LEU A 174 -5.23 8.19 19.56
CA LEU A 174 -5.30 9.24 18.54
C LEU A 174 -5.09 10.64 19.14
N ASN A 175 -4.66 11.57 18.31
CA ASN A 175 -4.55 12.98 18.66
C ASN A 175 -5.41 13.84 17.71
N PRO A 176 -6.54 14.46 18.17
CA PRO A 176 -7.14 14.32 19.50
C PRO A 176 -7.77 12.92 19.74
N PRO A 177 -7.86 12.45 21.00
CA PRO A 177 -8.46 11.16 21.33
C PRO A 177 -9.92 11.04 20.90
N GLN A 178 -10.30 9.90 20.33
CA GLN A 178 -11.65 9.55 19.87
C GLN A 178 -12.12 8.27 20.57
N PHE A 179 -12.60 8.38 21.78
CA PHE A 179 -13.05 7.24 22.58
C PHE A 179 -14.20 6.48 21.89
N GLY A 180 -14.21 5.16 22.04
CA GLY A 180 -15.21 4.29 21.43
C GLY A 180 -15.01 4.07 19.93
N THR A 181 -13.88 4.49 19.37
CA THR A 181 -13.54 4.32 17.97
C THR A 181 -12.29 3.45 17.82
N VAL A 182 -12.25 2.62 16.78
CA VAL A 182 -11.06 1.90 16.36
C VAL A 182 -10.75 2.31 14.92
N GLN A 183 -9.54 2.81 14.70
CA GLN A 183 -9.05 3.12 13.36
C GLN A 183 -8.29 1.94 12.79
N ILE A 184 -8.59 1.61 11.55
CA ILE A 184 -8.03 0.48 10.82
C ILE A 184 -7.40 1.01 9.54
N SER A 185 -6.13 0.70 9.31
CA SER A 185 -5.43 0.97 8.07
C SER A 185 -5.00 -0.37 7.47
N ILE A 186 -5.28 -0.58 6.19
CA ILE A 186 -5.00 -1.85 5.51
C ILE A 186 -4.16 -1.56 4.27
N LYS A 187 -3.04 -2.27 4.11
CA LYS A 187 -2.26 -2.34 2.88
C LYS A 187 -2.70 -3.59 2.13
N PRO A 188 -3.28 -3.48 0.92
CA PRO A 188 -3.56 -4.65 0.09
C PRO A 188 -2.26 -5.22 -0.50
N LYS A 189 -2.21 -6.53 -0.76
CA LYS A 189 -1.10 -7.22 -1.42
C LYS A 189 -0.88 -6.67 -2.83
N ASN A 190 -1.98 -6.49 -3.55
CA ASN A 190 -1.97 -6.01 -4.92
C ASN A 190 -2.80 -4.73 -5.01
N GLY A 191 -2.13 -3.61 -5.22
CA GLY A 191 -2.74 -2.29 -5.31
C GLY A 191 -2.26 -1.33 -4.22
N ASP A 192 -2.55 -0.05 -4.43
CA ASP A 192 -2.08 1.03 -3.55
C ASP A 192 -3.16 1.50 -2.57
N PHE A 193 -4.41 1.11 -2.78
CA PHE A 193 -5.54 1.51 -1.94
C PHE A 193 -6.65 0.46 -1.96
N ILE A 194 -7.52 0.52 -0.96
CA ILE A 194 -8.74 -0.29 -0.88
C ILE A 194 -9.90 0.55 -1.41
N SER A 195 -10.74 -0.04 -2.28
CA SER A 195 -11.93 0.62 -2.78
C SER A 195 -12.95 0.88 -1.66
N ASP A 196 -13.81 1.88 -1.83
CA ASP A 196 -14.85 2.15 -0.84
C ASP A 196 -15.83 0.98 -0.71
N PHE A 197 -16.06 0.25 -1.81
CA PHE A 197 -16.84 -0.99 -1.79
C PHE A 197 -16.20 -2.06 -0.89
N ASP A 198 -14.88 -2.28 -1.01
CA ASP A 198 -14.16 -3.24 -0.15
C ASP A 198 -14.14 -2.78 1.31
N LYS A 199 -14.01 -1.48 1.56
CA LYS A 199 -14.10 -0.92 2.93
C LYS A 199 -15.46 -1.23 3.56
N ASP A 200 -16.55 -0.99 2.82
CA ASP A 200 -17.91 -1.27 3.29
C ASP A 200 -18.13 -2.77 3.49
N PHE A 201 -17.62 -3.61 2.59
CA PHE A 201 -17.65 -5.06 2.72
C PHE A 201 -16.95 -5.53 4.00
N ILE A 202 -15.70 -5.08 4.22
CA ILE A 202 -14.92 -5.42 5.42
C ILE A 202 -15.65 -4.97 6.68
N LEU A 203 -16.14 -3.73 6.72
CA LEU A 203 -16.87 -3.18 7.87
C LEU A 203 -18.15 -3.97 8.16
N SER A 204 -18.91 -4.35 7.13
CA SER A 204 -20.14 -5.13 7.29
C SER A 204 -19.88 -6.51 7.92
N ARG A 205 -18.81 -7.18 7.48
CA ARG A 205 -18.39 -8.47 8.03
C ARG A 205 -17.82 -8.34 9.43
N LEU A 206 -17.01 -7.31 9.68
CA LEU A 206 -16.36 -7.04 10.96
C LEU A 206 -17.36 -6.78 12.09
N LYS A 207 -18.54 -6.23 11.78
CA LYS A 207 -19.64 -6.04 12.76
C LYS A 207 -20.04 -7.33 13.48
N ASN A 208 -19.93 -8.49 12.84
CA ASN A 208 -20.30 -9.76 13.45
C ASN A 208 -19.33 -10.20 14.55
N TYR A 209 -18.13 -9.62 14.59
CA TYR A 209 -17.07 -9.94 15.55
C TYR A 209 -16.86 -8.83 16.58
N SER A 210 -17.42 -7.65 16.36
CA SER A 210 -17.15 -6.46 17.13
C SER A 210 -17.98 -6.39 18.41
N LEU A 211 -17.43 -5.73 19.43
CA LEU A 211 -18.17 -5.42 20.64
C LEU A 211 -19.17 -4.27 20.39
N THR A 212 -20.32 -4.36 21.04
CA THR A 212 -21.33 -3.29 21.01
C THR A 212 -20.77 -2.00 21.61
N GLY A 213 -20.96 -0.87 20.91
CA GLY A 213 -20.50 0.45 21.37
C GLY A 213 -19.12 0.84 20.84
N ILE A 214 -18.43 -0.02 20.08
CA ILE A 214 -17.18 0.34 19.40
C ILE A 214 -17.46 0.59 17.92
N ASN A 215 -17.07 1.77 17.44
CA ASN A 215 -17.20 2.17 16.05
C ASN A 215 -15.90 1.88 15.30
N GLN A 216 -15.95 1.04 14.27
CA GLN A 216 -14.82 0.73 13.41
C GLN A 216 -14.80 1.69 12.23
N LYS A 217 -13.63 2.25 11.96
CA LYS A 217 -13.40 3.18 10.84
C LYS A 217 -12.17 2.74 10.05
N ILE A 218 -12.35 2.43 8.77
CA ILE A 218 -11.23 2.19 7.87
C ILE A 218 -10.80 3.55 7.32
N ILE A 219 -9.53 3.88 7.53
CA ILE A 219 -8.90 5.11 7.01
C ILE A 219 -8.00 4.78 5.82
N ASP A 220 -7.77 5.80 4.99
CA ASP A 220 -6.87 5.66 3.86
C ASP A 220 -5.44 5.38 4.31
N LEU A 221 -4.76 4.55 3.52
CA LEU A 221 -3.39 4.15 3.78
C LEU A 221 -2.45 5.35 3.73
N LYS A 222 -1.69 5.53 4.80
CA LYS A 222 -0.59 6.50 4.86
C LYS A 222 0.73 5.75 4.65
N VAL A 223 1.49 6.10 3.63
CA VAL A 223 2.76 5.44 3.30
C VAL A 223 3.92 6.39 3.53
N LEU A 224 4.96 5.90 4.20
CA LEU A 224 6.29 6.51 4.28
C LEU A 224 7.21 5.74 3.34
N TYR A 225 7.54 6.35 2.23
CA TYR A 225 8.50 5.79 1.29
C TYR A 225 9.92 6.07 1.75
N VAL A 226 10.77 5.05 1.69
CA VAL A 226 12.20 5.18 1.86
C VAL A 226 12.86 4.99 0.51
N GLU A 227 13.73 5.89 0.13
CA GLU A 227 14.50 5.83 -1.10
C GLU A 227 15.98 5.94 -0.77
N ILE A 228 16.83 5.32 -1.56
CA ILE A 228 18.28 5.44 -1.42
C ILE A 228 18.91 6.04 -2.67
N ASP A 229 20.00 6.78 -2.45
CA ASP A 229 20.92 7.22 -3.48
C ASP A 229 22.29 6.64 -3.14
N SER A 230 22.68 5.61 -3.89
CA SER A 230 23.88 4.83 -3.61
C SER A 230 24.93 4.97 -4.71
N TYR A 231 26.15 5.26 -4.31
CA TYR A 231 27.34 5.22 -5.16
C TYR A 231 28.10 3.94 -4.83
N VAL A 232 28.06 2.97 -5.74
CA VAL A 232 28.67 1.66 -5.58
C VAL A 232 29.97 1.62 -6.35
N TYR A 233 31.08 1.46 -5.61
CA TYR A 233 32.43 1.36 -6.16
C TYR A 233 32.75 -0.09 -6.49
N TYR A 234 33.26 -0.33 -7.70
CA TYR A 234 33.56 -1.68 -8.17
C TYR A 234 34.94 -1.78 -8.83
N ASN A 235 35.57 -2.93 -8.72
CA ASN A 235 36.82 -3.28 -9.40
C ASN A 235 36.53 -3.71 -10.85
N SER A 236 36.91 -2.87 -11.81
CA SER A 236 36.65 -3.10 -13.24
C SER A 236 37.35 -4.31 -13.83
N SER A 237 38.41 -4.83 -13.19
CA SER A 237 39.12 -6.03 -13.64
C SER A 237 38.37 -7.33 -13.31
N GLN A 238 37.39 -7.27 -12.40
CA GLN A 238 36.58 -8.42 -11.98
C GLN A 238 35.14 -8.42 -12.53
N VAL A 239 34.75 -7.34 -13.22
CA VAL A 239 33.39 -7.16 -13.73
C VAL A 239 33.39 -7.22 -15.25
N ASN A 240 32.68 -8.19 -15.82
CA ASN A 240 32.51 -8.30 -17.28
C ASN A 240 31.49 -7.31 -17.83
N ASN A 241 30.39 -7.09 -17.11
CA ASN A 241 29.32 -6.18 -17.49
C ASN A 241 28.78 -5.42 -16.27
N VAL A 242 28.91 -4.11 -16.29
CA VAL A 242 28.50 -3.22 -15.20
C VAL A 242 26.96 -3.18 -15.06
N ASN A 243 26.23 -3.31 -16.16
CA ASN A 243 24.79 -3.29 -16.13
C ASN A 243 24.21 -4.54 -15.46
N ASP A 244 24.86 -5.72 -15.66
CA ASP A 244 24.45 -6.95 -14.98
C ASP A 244 24.68 -6.83 -13.47
N LEU A 245 25.82 -6.26 -13.07
CA LEU A 245 26.12 -6.01 -11.65
C LEU A 245 25.06 -5.05 -11.04
N LYS A 246 24.72 -3.97 -11.73
CA LYS A 246 23.67 -3.03 -11.30
C LYS A 246 22.32 -3.74 -11.16
N THR A 247 21.95 -4.59 -12.13
CA THR A 247 20.70 -5.35 -12.09
C THR A 247 20.67 -6.30 -10.89
N ASN A 248 21.79 -7.00 -10.61
CA ASN A 248 21.90 -7.90 -9.46
C ASN A 248 21.74 -7.14 -8.13
N ILE A 249 22.33 -5.95 -8.02
CA ILE A 249 22.14 -5.08 -6.85
C ILE A 249 20.67 -4.69 -6.70
N THR A 250 20.02 -4.25 -7.79
CA THR A 250 18.61 -3.88 -7.77
C THR A 250 17.72 -5.05 -7.35
N ASN A 251 17.97 -6.25 -7.87
CA ASN A 251 17.22 -7.46 -7.51
C ASN A 251 17.42 -7.83 -6.03
N SER A 252 18.64 -7.68 -5.50
CA SER A 252 18.92 -7.95 -4.09
C SER A 252 18.23 -6.94 -3.17
N LEU A 253 18.21 -5.67 -3.56
CA LEU A 253 17.47 -4.63 -2.85
C LEU A 253 15.95 -4.88 -2.91
N GLN A 254 15.42 -5.32 -4.04
CA GLN A 254 14.01 -5.69 -4.17
C GLN A 254 13.64 -6.89 -3.29
N SER A 255 14.53 -7.89 -3.21
CA SER A 255 14.34 -9.03 -2.31
C SER A 255 14.36 -8.61 -0.83
N TYR A 256 15.21 -7.65 -0.47
CA TYR A 256 15.24 -7.09 0.87
C TYR A 256 13.98 -6.24 1.16
N SER A 257 13.51 -5.43 0.21
CA SER A 257 12.26 -4.66 0.31
C SER A 257 11.07 -5.57 0.62
N ASN A 258 10.97 -6.71 -0.06
CA ASN A 258 9.90 -7.69 0.15
C ASN A 258 10.04 -8.51 1.45
N SER A 259 11.08 -8.24 2.26
CA SER A 259 11.25 -8.96 3.53
C SER A 259 10.25 -8.48 4.59
N VAL A 260 9.89 -9.38 5.50
CA VAL A 260 8.94 -9.12 6.60
C VAL A 260 9.39 -7.99 7.55
N GLU A 261 10.65 -7.59 7.50
CA GLU A 261 11.20 -6.58 8.42
C GLU A 261 10.90 -5.15 7.98
N VAL A 262 10.84 -4.88 6.67
CA VAL A 262 10.83 -3.53 6.10
C VAL A 262 9.43 -3.09 5.73
N ASN A 263 8.84 -3.69 4.71
CA ASN A 263 7.56 -3.24 4.15
C ASN A 263 6.37 -3.69 5.01
N LYS A 264 6.07 -2.93 6.05
CA LYS A 264 4.92 -3.13 6.94
C LYS A 264 4.62 -1.89 7.79
N PHE A 265 3.48 -1.90 8.48
CA PHE A 265 3.23 -0.95 9.57
C PHE A 265 4.22 -1.19 10.72
N GLY A 266 4.79 -0.12 11.25
CA GLY A 266 5.86 -0.23 12.25
C GLY A 266 7.14 -0.90 11.74
N GLY A 267 7.34 -0.93 10.42
CA GLY A 267 8.55 -1.46 9.79
C GLY A 267 9.81 -0.71 10.19
N ARG A 268 10.94 -1.34 10.03
CA ARG A 268 12.25 -0.74 10.37
C ARG A 268 13.22 -0.91 9.22
N PHE A 269 13.57 0.21 8.60
CA PHE A 269 14.64 0.26 7.63
C PHE A 269 15.96 0.49 8.37
N LYS A 270 16.87 -0.47 8.28
CA LYS A 270 18.17 -0.41 8.95
C LYS A 270 19.26 -0.14 7.93
N TYR A 271 19.94 0.98 8.07
CA TYR A 271 21.00 1.44 7.18
C TYR A 271 22.15 0.42 7.03
N SER A 272 22.63 -0.12 8.14
CA SER A 272 23.70 -1.11 8.13
C SER A 272 23.35 -2.39 7.35
N LYS A 273 22.09 -2.81 7.39
CA LYS A 273 21.62 -3.96 6.60
C LYS A 273 21.64 -3.68 5.10
N ILE A 274 21.22 -2.49 4.69
CA ILE A 274 21.24 -2.08 3.28
C ILE A 274 22.66 -2.06 2.74
N LEU A 275 23.61 -1.49 3.47
CA LEU A 275 25.02 -1.51 3.08
C LEU A 275 25.51 -2.94 2.86
N ASN A 276 25.20 -3.83 3.80
CA ASN A 276 25.56 -5.25 3.70
C ASN A 276 24.88 -5.95 2.53
N VAL A 277 23.61 -5.63 2.24
CA VAL A 277 22.89 -6.19 1.09
C VAL A 277 23.60 -5.81 -0.21
N ILE A 278 24.03 -4.56 -0.36
CA ILE A 278 24.76 -4.09 -1.53
C ILE A 278 26.15 -4.74 -1.63
N ASP A 279 26.92 -4.71 -0.55
CA ASP A 279 28.31 -5.20 -0.54
C ASP A 279 28.42 -6.71 -0.78
N ASN A 280 27.42 -7.48 -0.36
CA ASN A 280 27.42 -8.94 -0.49
C ASN A 280 26.89 -9.45 -1.86
N VAL A 281 26.47 -8.57 -2.77
CA VAL A 281 25.97 -8.98 -4.09
C VAL A 281 27.06 -9.62 -4.93
N ASP A 282 28.26 -9.01 -4.93
CA ASP A 282 29.39 -9.49 -5.72
C ASP A 282 30.73 -9.08 -5.06
N ARG A 283 31.73 -9.94 -5.20
CA ARG A 283 33.08 -9.70 -4.65
C ARG A 283 33.81 -8.54 -5.33
N SER A 284 33.39 -8.15 -6.48
CA SER A 284 33.95 -7.00 -7.21
C SER A 284 33.57 -5.65 -6.59
N ILE A 285 32.54 -5.61 -5.75
CA ILE A 285 32.14 -4.40 -5.03
C ILE A 285 33.17 -4.14 -3.92
N THR A 286 33.80 -2.97 -3.98
CA THR A 286 34.87 -2.58 -3.03
C THR A 286 34.35 -1.73 -1.90
N SER A 287 33.34 -0.90 -2.17
CA SER A 287 32.61 -0.10 -1.15
C SER A 287 31.33 0.47 -1.71
N ASN A 288 30.45 0.93 -0.84
CA ASN A 288 29.31 1.75 -1.23
C ASN A 288 29.16 2.97 -0.32
N ILE A 289 28.67 4.06 -0.88
CA ILE A 289 28.28 5.27 -0.15
C ILE A 289 26.84 5.54 -0.45
N THR A 290 25.99 5.31 0.53
CA THR A 290 24.53 5.35 0.37
C THR A 290 23.95 6.47 1.23
N ARG A 291 23.01 7.21 0.68
CA ARG A 291 22.18 8.20 1.39
C ARG A 291 20.76 7.74 1.42
N VAL A 292 20.10 7.98 2.53
CA VAL A 292 18.70 7.66 2.73
C VAL A 292 17.86 8.92 2.58
N ARG A 293 16.76 8.80 1.88
CA ARG A 293 15.74 9.84 1.72
C ARG A 293 14.39 9.25 2.13
N ILE A 294 13.56 10.08 2.74
CA ILE A 294 12.19 9.72 3.08
C ILE A 294 11.22 10.60 2.31
N ARG A 295 10.10 10.01 1.87
CA ARG A 295 9.11 10.67 1.03
C ARG A 295 7.70 10.37 1.49
N ARG A 296 6.86 11.38 1.44
CA ARG A 296 5.40 11.26 1.60
C ARG A 296 4.71 11.82 0.36
N ASN A 297 3.60 11.21 0.01
CA ASN A 297 2.73 11.68 -1.05
C ASN A 297 1.58 12.49 -0.43
N LEU A 298 1.46 13.74 -0.81
CA LEU A 298 0.34 14.61 -0.48
C LEU A 298 -0.66 14.54 -1.63
N LYS A 299 -1.90 14.12 -1.34
CA LYS A 299 -3.00 14.18 -2.31
C LYS A 299 -3.67 15.54 -2.23
N ALA A 300 -3.45 16.37 -3.25
CA ALA A 300 -3.96 17.72 -3.28
C ALA A 300 -5.46 17.76 -3.61
N LEU A 301 -6.22 18.58 -2.88
CA LEU A 301 -7.59 18.95 -3.20
C LEU A 301 -7.54 20.12 -4.20
N VAL A 302 -7.53 19.79 -5.49
CA VAL A 302 -7.36 20.77 -6.57
C VAL A 302 -8.53 21.74 -6.60
N ASN A 303 -8.21 23.05 -6.77
CA ASN A 303 -9.16 24.18 -6.78
C ASN A 303 -9.98 24.34 -5.49
N GLN A 304 -9.52 23.77 -4.38
CA GLN A 304 -10.12 23.94 -3.08
C GLN A 304 -9.12 24.57 -2.09
N SER A 305 -9.63 25.37 -1.17
CA SER A 305 -8.83 25.95 -0.10
C SER A 305 -8.67 24.90 1.00
N ALA A 306 -7.46 24.38 1.18
CA ALA A 306 -7.17 23.31 2.12
C ALA A 306 -5.86 23.53 2.88
N GLN A 307 -5.83 23.01 4.10
CA GLN A 307 -4.62 22.89 4.92
C GLN A 307 -4.18 21.45 4.90
N TYR A 308 -2.87 21.21 4.87
CA TYR A 308 -2.32 19.84 4.79
C TYR A 308 -1.31 19.62 5.90
N GLU A 309 -1.41 18.46 6.52
CA GLU A 309 -0.50 17.97 7.54
C GLU A 309 0.14 16.65 7.07
N LEU A 310 1.45 16.57 7.17
CA LEU A 310 2.25 15.41 6.79
C LEU A 310 3.19 15.05 7.93
N CYS A 311 2.92 13.94 8.60
CA CYS A 311 3.80 13.37 9.61
C CYS A 311 4.66 12.28 9.00
N PHE A 312 5.98 12.41 9.08
CA PHE A 312 6.97 11.41 8.66
C PHE A 312 7.39 10.50 9.82
N GLY A 313 7.16 10.93 11.07
CA GLY A 313 7.50 10.18 12.28
C GLY A 313 8.99 9.90 12.46
N ASN A 314 9.84 10.61 11.72
CA ASN A 314 11.29 10.53 11.81
C ASN A 314 11.86 11.94 11.78
N ALA A 315 12.79 12.23 12.69
CA ALA A 315 13.44 13.53 12.75
C ALA A 315 14.12 13.86 11.42
N PHE A 316 14.04 15.12 11.01
CA PHE A 316 14.67 15.61 9.79
C PHE A 316 16.07 16.15 10.06
N HIS A 317 16.96 15.92 9.13
CA HIS A 317 18.26 16.60 9.11
C HIS A 317 18.06 18.12 8.93
N VAL A 318 18.80 18.92 9.68
CA VAL A 318 18.72 20.38 9.62
C VAL A 318 19.97 20.94 8.98
N ASP A 319 19.84 21.44 7.77
CA ASP A 319 20.90 22.24 7.13
C ASP A 319 20.70 23.73 7.49
N SER A 320 21.75 24.41 7.89
CA SER A 320 21.70 25.83 8.27
C SER A 320 21.25 26.74 7.13
N ALA A 321 21.43 26.33 5.88
CA ALA A 321 20.99 27.05 4.68
C ALA A 321 19.52 26.73 4.33
N GLY A 322 18.90 25.74 4.98
CA GLY A 322 17.59 25.19 4.60
C GLY A 322 17.67 24.25 3.42
N PHE A 323 16.56 24.11 2.69
CA PHE A 323 16.44 23.26 1.50
C PHE A 323 16.55 21.76 1.74
N ASN A 324 16.28 21.28 2.95
CA ASN A 324 16.15 19.87 3.22
C ASN A 324 14.85 19.31 2.63
N ILE A 325 13.75 20.05 2.81
CA ILE A 325 12.45 19.64 2.28
C ILE A 325 12.34 20.07 0.83
N LYS A 326 11.90 19.14 -0.02
CA LYS A 326 11.72 19.34 -1.45
C LYS A 326 10.43 18.71 -1.91
N SER A 327 9.80 19.29 -2.92
CA SER A 327 8.60 18.74 -3.53
C SER A 327 8.74 18.59 -5.04
N THR A 328 7.86 17.77 -5.63
CA THR A 328 7.55 17.86 -7.05
C THR A 328 6.81 19.16 -7.34
N GLY A 329 6.80 19.58 -8.60
CA GLY A 329 6.18 20.80 -9.03
C GLY A 329 4.66 20.81 -8.89
N PHE A 330 4.10 21.97 -8.57
CA PHE A 330 2.66 22.21 -8.54
C PHE A 330 2.37 23.68 -8.86
N LYS A 331 1.10 24.01 -9.09
CA LYS A 331 0.66 25.39 -9.29
C LYS A 331 -0.32 25.80 -8.20
N ILE A 332 -0.29 27.06 -7.85
CA ILE A 332 -1.18 27.67 -6.86
C ILE A 332 -1.99 28.80 -7.48
N SER A 333 -3.09 29.14 -6.84
CA SER A 333 -3.92 30.26 -7.26
C SER A 333 -3.11 31.57 -7.21
N GLY A 334 -3.11 32.33 -8.33
CA GLY A 334 -2.37 33.57 -8.47
C GLY A 334 -0.94 33.45 -9.03
N GLU A 335 -0.41 32.21 -9.22
CA GLU A 335 0.87 31.95 -9.87
C GLU A 335 0.68 30.97 -11.04
N LEU A 336 1.08 31.40 -12.25
CA LEU A 336 0.91 30.61 -13.48
C LEU A 336 2.01 29.56 -13.68
N GLU A 337 3.17 29.81 -13.08
CA GLU A 337 4.32 28.94 -13.25
C GLU A 337 4.40 27.89 -12.14
N THR A 338 5.14 26.83 -12.41
CA THR A 338 5.37 25.74 -11.45
C THR A 338 6.17 26.24 -10.25
N VAL A 339 5.70 25.89 -9.06
CA VAL A 339 6.32 26.23 -7.78
C VAL A 339 6.68 24.95 -7.02
N TYR A 340 7.54 25.09 -6.02
CA TYR A 340 8.08 24.00 -5.20
C TYR A 340 8.04 24.38 -3.72
N LEU A 341 7.96 23.36 -2.85
CA LEU A 341 8.11 23.55 -1.41
C LEU A 341 9.57 23.45 -0.99
N THR A 342 9.97 24.29 -0.06
CA THR A 342 11.27 24.22 0.62
C THR A 342 11.15 24.75 2.04
N ASP A 343 12.14 24.43 2.87
CA ASP A 343 12.20 24.84 4.28
C ASP A 343 13.29 25.89 4.52
N VAL A 344 13.08 26.66 5.56
CA VAL A 344 14.08 27.57 6.14
C VAL A 344 14.07 27.36 7.65
N PRO A 345 15.17 26.85 8.25
CA PRO A 345 15.19 26.60 9.69
C PRO A 345 15.18 27.88 10.50
N ASN A 346 14.52 27.85 11.65
CA ASN A 346 14.57 28.88 12.64
C ASN A 346 15.90 28.82 13.44
N ALA A 347 16.18 29.86 14.22
CA ALA A 347 17.40 29.93 15.03
C ALA A 347 17.55 28.79 16.06
N ASP A 348 16.43 28.23 16.50
CA ASP A 348 16.36 27.08 17.42
C ASP A 348 16.80 25.75 16.79
N LYS A 349 16.85 25.65 15.45
CA LYS A 349 17.11 24.45 14.67
C LYS A 349 16.19 23.26 14.99
N LYS A 350 15.09 23.50 15.70
CA LYS A 350 14.07 22.50 16.00
C LYS A 350 12.84 22.69 15.13
N THR A 351 12.56 23.93 14.79
CA THR A 351 11.43 24.32 13.96
C THR A 351 11.92 25.08 12.73
N GLY A 352 11.08 25.17 11.73
CA GLY A 352 11.35 25.93 10.49
C GLY A 352 10.08 26.46 9.85
N ILE A 353 10.29 27.31 8.86
CA ILE A 353 9.24 27.89 8.04
C ILE A 353 9.23 27.13 6.71
N LEU A 354 8.05 26.68 6.29
CA LEU A 354 7.84 26.15 4.94
C LEU A 354 7.59 27.32 3.99
N SER A 355 8.34 27.36 2.89
CA SER A 355 8.24 28.41 1.88
C SER A 355 7.89 27.82 0.52
N ILE A 356 7.14 28.57 -0.29
CA ILE A 356 6.89 28.25 -1.69
C ILE A 356 7.83 29.07 -2.55
N VAL A 357 8.59 28.38 -3.39
CA VAL A 357 9.61 28.97 -4.24
C VAL A 357 9.39 28.61 -5.71
N LYS A 358 9.87 29.46 -6.59
CA LYS A 358 9.93 29.24 -8.03
C LYS A 358 11.39 29.14 -8.46
N GLN A 359 11.72 28.15 -9.27
CA GLN A 359 13.06 28.01 -9.82
C GLN A 359 13.25 28.94 -11.04
N ILE A 360 14.26 29.80 -11.00
CA ILE A 360 14.68 30.60 -12.14
C ILE A 360 15.73 29.80 -12.91
N LYS A 361 15.32 29.22 -14.05
CA LYS A 361 16.17 28.31 -14.85
C LYS A 361 17.45 28.96 -15.37
N GLU A 362 17.41 30.25 -15.66
CA GLU A 362 18.54 30.98 -16.23
C GLU A 362 19.76 31.06 -15.29
N ASN A 363 19.52 31.23 -13.99
CA ASN A 363 20.58 31.42 -12.99
C ASN A 363 20.65 30.30 -11.97
N ASN A 364 19.81 29.25 -12.08
CA ASN A 364 19.63 28.19 -11.10
C ASN A 364 19.43 28.72 -9.67
N THR A 365 18.69 29.82 -9.54
CA THR A 365 18.37 30.48 -8.27
C THR A 365 16.88 30.33 -7.99
N ASN A 366 16.50 30.39 -6.70
CA ASN A 366 15.12 30.32 -6.28
C ASN A 366 14.59 31.72 -5.96
N ARG A 367 13.40 32.03 -6.49
CA ARG A 367 12.63 33.20 -6.08
C ARG A 367 11.54 32.74 -5.10
N VAL A 368 11.52 33.34 -3.92
CA VAL A 368 10.48 33.09 -2.93
C VAL A 368 9.17 33.74 -3.40
N ILE A 369 8.12 32.96 -3.55
CA ILE A 369 6.76 33.42 -3.89
C ILE A 369 5.97 33.65 -2.60
N ILE A 370 5.96 32.63 -1.68
CA ILE A 370 5.34 32.75 -0.38
C ILE A 370 6.38 32.37 0.68
N LYS A 371 6.76 33.37 1.50
CA LYS A 371 7.81 33.18 2.50
C LYS A 371 7.37 32.30 3.68
N SER A 372 6.10 32.37 4.06
CA SER A 372 5.55 31.59 5.17
C SER A 372 4.29 30.86 4.68
N ALA A 373 4.50 29.77 3.96
CA ALA A 373 3.43 28.91 3.48
C ALA A 373 3.04 27.85 4.52
N GLY A 374 3.82 27.68 5.58
CA GLY A 374 3.58 26.71 6.60
C GLY A 374 4.72 26.61 7.61
N THR A 375 4.70 25.54 8.41
CA THR A 375 5.69 25.26 9.44
C THR A 375 6.26 23.86 9.29
N VAL A 376 7.46 23.68 9.82
CA VAL A 376 8.18 22.40 9.90
C VAL A 376 8.62 22.19 11.34
N ASP A 377 8.38 21.00 11.86
CA ASP A 377 9.00 20.50 13.09
C ASP A 377 10.04 19.43 12.69
N TYR A 378 11.31 19.74 12.88
CA TYR A 378 12.40 18.82 12.50
C TYR A 378 12.57 17.68 13.50
N VAL A 379 12.11 17.85 14.74
CA VAL A 379 12.26 16.82 15.79
C VAL A 379 11.24 15.71 15.62
N THR A 380 9.99 16.07 15.33
CA THR A 380 8.90 15.10 15.11
C THR A 380 8.82 14.64 13.66
N GLY A 381 9.43 15.38 12.73
CA GLY A 381 9.33 15.14 11.30
C GLY A 381 7.94 15.47 10.78
N GLU A 382 7.39 16.62 11.18
CA GLU A 382 6.07 17.07 10.78
C GLU A 382 6.15 18.32 9.89
N ILE A 383 5.33 18.32 8.86
CA ILE A 383 5.18 19.42 7.91
C ILE A 383 3.72 19.83 7.91
N MET A 384 3.47 21.10 8.20
CA MET A 384 2.13 21.68 8.11
C MET A 384 2.14 22.75 7.02
N LEU A 385 1.41 22.52 5.93
CA LEU A 385 1.16 23.51 4.89
C LEU A 385 -0.11 24.28 5.26
N SER A 386 0.01 25.58 5.41
CA SER A 386 -1.10 26.49 5.68
C SER A 386 -2.10 26.48 4.54
N THR A 387 -3.28 27.03 4.79
CA THR A 387 -4.37 27.09 3.82
C THR A 387 -3.91 27.64 2.48
N THR A 388 -3.91 26.78 1.47
CA THR A 388 -3.43 27.07 0.11
C THR A 388 -4.39 26.49 -0.91
N VAL A 389 -4.60 27.20 -2.02
CA VAL A 389 -5.38 26.69 -3.16
C VAL A 389 -4.41 26.18 -4.22
N ILE A 390 -4.30 24.86 -4.33
CA ILE A 390 -3.51 24.17 -5.37
C ILE A 390 -4.40 24.03 -6.60
N THR A 391 -3.92 24.49 -7.77
CA THR A 391 -4.69 24.48 -9.02
C THR A 391 -4.32 23.31 -9.94
N GLU A 392 -3.08 22.86 -9.89
CA GLU A 392 -2.56 21.79 -10.73
C GLU A 392 -1.35 21.12 -10.06
N THR A 393 -1.12 19.85 -10.32
CA THR A 393 0.07 19.11 -9.89
C THR A 393 0.83 18.58 -11.10
N GLU A 394 2.14 18.47 -11.00
CA GLU A 394 2.99 17.91 -12.07
C GLU A 394 2.75 16.40 -12.26
N LEU A 395 2.45 15.69 -11.18
CA LEU A 395 2.17 14.27 -11.21
C LEU A 395 0.66 14.00 -11.38
N GLU A 396 0.35 12.84 -11.93
CA GLU A 396 -1.02 12.34 -12.07
C GLU A 396 -1.70 12.13 -10.71
N ASN A 397 -3.02 12.01 -10.72
CA ASN A 397 -3.85 11.75 -9.52
C ASN A 397 -3.76 12.83 -8.43
N ASN A 398 -3.39 14.05 -8.80
CA ASN A 398 -3.26 15.19 -7.88
C ASN A 398 -2.27 14.94 -6.73
N ILE A 399 -1.17 14.24 -7.02
CA ILE A 399 -0.13 13.91 -6.05
C ILE A 399 0.99 14.95 -6.12
N ILE A 400 1.42 15.41 -4.95
CA ILE A 400 2.66 16.15 -4.73
C ILE A 400 3.54 15.28 -3.85
N GLU A 401 4.69 14.87 -4.36
CA GLU A 401 5.68 14.14 -3.57
C GLU A 401 6.51 15.13 -2.76
N ILE A 402 6.60 14.89 -1.46
CA ILE A 402 7.42 15.69 -0.55
C ILE A 402 8.50 14.79 0.04
N GLN A 403 9.74 15.16 -0.18
CA GLN A 403 10.93 14.43 0.21
C GLN A 403 11.75 15.22 1.22
N ALA A 404 12.31 14.51 2.19
CA ALA A 404 13.27 15.06 3.16
C ALA A 404 14.40 14.07 3.43
N TYR A 405 15.53 14.58 3.90
CA TYR A 405 16.58 13.74 4.48
C TYR A 405 16.31 13.56 5.97
N PRO A 406 16.28 12.32 6.46
CA PRO A 406 16.15 12.08 7.90
C PRO A 406 17.46 12.45 8.63
N GLU A 407 17.38 12.74 9.92
CA GLU A 407 18.55 12.96 10.78
C GLU A 407 19.35 11.66 10.94
N SER A 408 18.66 10.55 11.15
CA SER A 408 19.26 9.22 11.17
C SER A 408 19.01 8.51 9.84
N ASN A 409 20.04 7.79 9.34
CA ASN A 409 19.86 6.91 8.18
C ASN A 409 19.00 5.67 8.48
N ASP A 410 18.74 5.36 9.76
CA ASP A 410 17.74 4.37 10.15
C ASP A 410 16.37 5.03 10.17
N VAL A 411 15.39 4.40 9.50
CA VAL A 411 14.02 4.91 9.40
C VAL A 411 13.05 3.94 10.05
N ILE A 412 12.13 4.48 10.84
CA ILE A 412 11.12 3.70 11.57
C ILE A 412 9.72 4.10 11.07
N GLY A 413 8.92 3.12 10.70
CA GLY A 413 7.49 3.32 10.47
C GLY A 413 6.74 3.46 11.79
N LEU A 414 5.77 4.37 11.85
CA LEU A 414 4.83 4.45 12.97
C LEU A 414 3.76 3.35 12.86
N LYS A 415 2.98 3.14 13.92
CA LYS A 415 1.89 2.14 13.93
C LYS A 415 0.85 2.38 12.82
N ASP A 416 0.50 3.63 12.53
CA ASP A 416 -0.48 4.05 11.52
C ASP A 416 0.14 4.44 10.18
N LEU A 417 1.46 4.28 10.05
CA LEU A 417 2.24 4.67 8.87
C LEU A 417 2.95 3.45 8.30
N TYR A 418 2.52 3.02 7.11
CA TYR A 418 3.15 1.91 6.40
C TYR A 418 4.52 2.35 5.87
N LEU A 419 5.56 1.62 6.20
CA LEU A 419 6.89 1.85 5.65
C LEU A 419 7.06 1.06 4.36
N ASP A 420 7.50 1.71 3.31
CA ASP A 420 7.74 1.11 2.00
C ASP A 420 9.14 1.50 1.49
N PHE A 421 10.00 0.52 1.27
CA PHE A 421 11.28 0.75 0.62
C PHE A 421 11.11 0.72 -0.90
N ASP A 422 11.01 1.91 -1.49
CA ASP A 422 10.79 2.12 -2.93
C ASP A 422 12.10 1.98 -3.71
N VAL A 423 12.40 0.76 -4.12
CA VAL A 423 13.59 0.46 -4.93
C VAL A 423 13.47 1.08 -6.31
N SER A 424 12.25 1.20 -6.86
CA SER A 424 12.02 1.73 -8.21
C SER A 424 12.41 3.21 -8.35
N LYS A 425 12.27 3.98 -7.26
CA LYS A 425 12.65 5.39 -7.17
C LYS A 425 14.01 5.62 -6.50
N SER A 426 14.68 4.55 -6.12
CA SER A 426 16.05 4.57 -5.61
C SER A 426 17.06 4.66 -6.76
N THR A 427 18.19 5.33 -6.52
CA THR A 427 19.23 5.55 -7.54
C THR A 427 20.48 4.75 -7.16
N ILE A 428 20.99 3.96 -8.12
CA ILE A 428 22.22 3.21 -7.99
C ILE A 428 23.21 3.71 -9.04
N ASN A 429 24.27 4.36 -8.60
CA ASN A 429 25.33 4.91 -9.43
C ASN A 429 26.57 4.00 -9.36
N MET A 430 26.90 3.37 -10.48
CA MET A 430 28.06 2.51 -10.57
C MET A 430 29.32 3.37 -10.83
N VAL A 431 30.31 3.29 -9.92
CA VAL A 431 31.55 4.07 -9.98
C VAL A 431 32.73 3.12 -10.03
N LYS A 432 33.61 3.30 -11.02
CA LYS A 432 34.83 2.52 -11.12
C LYS A 432 35.80 2.90 -10.00
N ASP A 433 36.23 1.91 -9.22
CA ASP A 433 37.29 2.10 -8.24
C ASP A 433 38.65 2.02 -8.95
N THR A 434 39.25 3.19 -9.12
CA THR A 434 40.54 3.33 -9.85
C THR A 434 41.74 2.83 -9.07
N ILE A 435 41.62 2.69 -7.73
CA ILE A 435 42.70 2.15 -6.88
C ILE A 435 42.70 0.63 -6.98
N SER A 436 41.59 -0.01 -6.68
CA SER A 436 41.51 -1.46 -6.71
C SER A 436 41.67 -2.04 -8.12
N SER A 437 41.37 -1.24 -9.15
CA SER A 437 41.62 -1.56 -10.55
C SER A 437 43.07 -1.35 -10.98
N GLY A 438 43.94 -0.81 -10.12
CA GLY A 438 45.37 -0.59 -10.37
C GLY A 438 45.68 0.61 -11.30
N GLU A 439 44.71 1.48 -11.60
CA GLU A 439 44.89 2.62 -12.48
C GLU A 439 45.49 3.85 -11.78
N LYS A 440 45.27 3.99 -10.47
CA LYS A 440 45.79 5.10 -9.65
C LYS A 440 46.32 4.60 -8.33
N ILE A 441 47.36 5.26 -7.85
CA ILE A 441 48.02 4.95 -6.56
C ILE A 441 47.29 5.68 -5.40
N SER A 442 46.60 6.81 -5.70
CA SER A 442 45.92 7.60 -4.67
C SER A 442 44.40 7.66 -4.93
N GLY A 443 43.64 7.60 -3.84
CA GLY A 443 42.17 7.63 -3.88
C GLY A 443 41.59 8.90 -4.47
N VAL A 444 40.46 8.73 -5.17
CA VAL A 444 39.59 9.86 -5.53
C VAL A 444 38.66 10.08 -4.36
N GLY A 445 38.79 11.23 -3.69
CA GLY A 445 37.86 11.60 -2.64
C GLY A 445 36.42 11.64 -3.18
N PHE A 446 35.48 11.05 -2.45
CA PHE A 446 34.06 11.16 -2.75
C PHE A 446 33.64 12.62 -2.68
N LYS A 447 33.22 13.18 -3.80
CA LYS A 447 32.73 14.56 -3.85
C LYS A 447 31.21 14.54 -3.65
N VAL A 448 30.79 14.93 -2.46
CA VAL A 448 29.38 15.15 -2.15
C VAL A 448 28.92 16.43 -2.86
N THR A 449 28.13 16.28 -3.92
CA THR A 449 27.37 17.41 -4.45
C THR A 449 26.12 17.58 -3.60
N SER A 450 26.00 18.74 -2.94
CA SER A 450 24.79 19.07 -2.19
C SER A 450 23.60 19.13 -3.14
N SER A 451 22.59 18.28 -2.93
CA SER A 451 21.32 18.36 -3.64
C SER A 451 20.38 19.44 -3.08
N TYR A 452 20.87 20.23 -2.10
CA TYR A 452 20.08 21.22 -1.38
C TYR A 452 19.98 22.60 -2.08
N SER A 453 20.60 22.78 -3.25
CA SER A 453 20.83 24.12 -3.80
C SER A 453 19.62 24.79 -4.41
N ASN A 454 18.53 24.11 -4.74
CA ASN A 454 17.46 24.71 -5.54
C ASN A 454 16.02 24.37 -5.13
N GLY A 455 15.80 23.63 -4.05
CA GLY A 455 14.44 23.29 -3.59
C GLY A 455 13.64 22.32 -4.48
N GLU A 456 14.17 21.94 -5.65
CA GLU A 456 13.54 20.99 -6.56
C GLU A 456 13.88 19.55 -6.17
N LEU A 457 12.89 18.65 -6.17
CA LEU A 457 13.10 17.22 -6.04
C LEU A 457 13.71 16.69 -7.34
N LYS A 458 15.03 16.44 -7.33
CA LYS A 458 15.72 15.79 -8.46
C LYS A 458 15.78 14.30 -8.22
N ARG A 459 15.24 13.54 -9.16
CA ARG A 459 15.46 12.11 -9.27
C ARG A 459 16.59 11.90 -10.28
N GLY A 460 17.68 11.31 -9.83
CA GLY A 460 18.85 11.04 -10.66
C GLY A 460 18.62 9.95 -11.71
#